data_84cba00956d32a020626203d132b7095
#
_entry.id   84cba00956d32a020626203d132b7095
#
_cell.length_a   1.000
_cell.length_b   1.000
_cell.length_c   1.000
_cell.angle_alpha   90.00
_cell.angle_beta   90.00
_cell.angle_gamma   90.00
#
_symmetry.space_group_name_H-M   'P 1'
#
loop_
_entity.id
_entity.type
_entity.pdbx_description
1 polymer ?
#
loop_
_entity_poly.entity_id
_entity_poly.type
_entity_poly.pdbx_seq_one_letter_code
_entity_poly.pdbx_strand_id
1 'polypeptide(L)'
;MRHIIAAAGLLIAFTSHGFATESQPVDTQPPEPQHRLVIQVDHNDRHTMDFALTNATDVIEYYRGLDQTVAVEIMACGPGLHMLRIDTSPVKERIKRIRESASPSRIQFSACNNTKENMEKKEGRPLEMLPGTMIVPLGVVRLLELQEKGWSYVRP
;
A
#
# COMPACT_ATOMS: atom_id res chain seq x y z
N MET A 1 -48.02 70.42 35.98
CA MET A 1 -47.98 69.21 35.11
C MET A 1 -46.52 68.79 35.03
N ARG A 2 -46.17 67.70 35.72
CA ARG A 2 -44.77 67.28 35.88
C ARG A 2 -44.69 65.85 35.24
N HIS A 3 -43.97 65.75 34.15
CA HIS A 3 -43.72 64.46 33.48
C HIS A 3 -42.47 63.79 34.08
N ILE A 4 -42.67 62.64 34.70
CA ILE A 4 -41.60 61.78 35.20
C ILE A 4 -41.20 60.86 34.07
N ILE A 5 -39.94 60.93 33.58
CA ILE A 5 -39.37 60.00 32.64
C ILE A 5 -38.64 58.93 33.44
N ALA A 6 -39.14 57.68 33.34
CA ALA A 6 -38.46 56.51 33.92
C ALA A 6 -37.42 55.95 32.87
N ALA A 7 -36.14 55.95 33.23
CA ALA A 7 -35.11 55.36 32.48
C ALA A 7 -35.02 53.88 32.87
N ALA A 8 -35.29 52.97 31.90
CA ALA A 8 -35.09 51.57 32.07
C ALA A 8 -33.64 51.21 31.62
N GLY A 9 -32.82 50.81 32.58
CA GLY A 9 -31.46 50.32 32.30
C GLY A 9 -31.49 48.88 31.80
N LEU A 10 -31.00 48.66 30.60
CA LEU A 10 -30.84 47.34 30.00
C LEU A 10 -29.48 46.76 30.43
N LEU A 11 -29.48 45.76 31.32
CA LEU A 11 -28.28 44.98 31.66
C LEU A 11 -28.02 43.95 30.56
N ILE A 12 -26.97 44.13 29.79
CA ILE A 12 -26.49 43.14 28.82
C ILE A 12 -25.55 42.19 29.57
N ALA A 13 -26.01 40.98 29.84
CA ALA A 13 -25.16 39.90 30.37
C ALA A 13 -24.31 39.32 29.24
N PHE A 14 -22.99 39.56 29.28
CA PHE A 14 -22.03 38.87 28.43
C PHE A 14 -21.84 37.44 28.94
N THR A 15 -22.44 36.44 28.25
CA THR A 15 -22.11 35.04 28.45
C THR A 15 -20.84 34.73 27.67
N SER A 16 -19.73 34.59 28.38
CA SER A 16 -18.47 34.07 27.81
C SER A 16 -18.66 32.59 27.46
N HIS A 17 -18.85 32.30 26.17
CA HIS A 17 -18.76 30.94 25.67
C HIS A 17 -17.28 30.53 25.62
N GLY A 18 -16.88 29.72 26.59
CA GLY A 18 -15.59 29.05 26.56
C GLY A 18 -15.54 28.12 25.33
N PHE A 19 -14.69 28.44 24.37
CA PHE A 19 -14.34 27.51 23.30
C PHE A 19 -13.55 26.36 23.92
N ALA A 20 -14.20 25.22 24.15
CA ALA A 20 -13.53 23.97 24.39
C ALA A 20 -12.81 23.60 23.08
N THR A 21 -11.50 23.71 23.09
CA THR A 21 -10.66 23.18 22.01
C THR A 21 -10.76 21.65 22.08
N GLU A 22 -11.66 21.08 21.29
CA GLU A 22 -11.77 19.66 21.11
C GLU A 22 -10.50 19.20 20.39
N SER A 23 -9.59 18.56 21.11
CA SER A 23 -8.39 17.95 20.56
C SER A 23 -8.85 16.81 19.64
N GLN A 24 -8.75 17.01 18.32
CA GLN A 24 -8.99 15.96 17.34
C GLN A 24 -8.02 14.80 17.61
N PRO A 25 -8.48 13.54 17.52
CA PRO A 25 -7.60 12.39 17.60
C PRO A 25 -6.51 12.54 16.54
N VAL A 26 -5.25 12.48 16.95
CA VAL A 26 -4.13 12.42 16.01
C VAL A 26 -4.29 11.12 15.23
N ASP A 27 -4.61 11.25 13.95
CA ASP A 27 -4.65 10.10 13.05
C ASP A 27 -3.23 9.51 12.97
N THR A 28 -3.04 8.36 13.64
CA THR A 28 -1.76 7.65 13.72
C THR A 28 -1.51 6.76 12.52
N GLN A 29 -2.35 6.86 11.48
CA GLN A 29 -2.09 6.13 10.24
C GLN A 29 -0.85 6.75 9.53
N PRO A 30 0.09 5.90 9.06
CA PRO A 30 1.18 6.41 8.24
C PRO A 30 0.60 7.18 7.04
N PRO A 31 1.19 8.31 6.67
CA PRO A 31 0.70 9.11 5.55
C PRO A 31 0.55 8.25 4.28
N GLU A 32 -0.52 8.49 3.53
CA GLU A 32 -0.74 7.83 2.26
C GLU A 32 0.45 8.09 1.31
N PRO A 33 0.94 7.06 0.61
CA PRO A 33 2.07 7.23 -0.30
C PRO A 33 1.67 8.14 -1.47
N GLN A 34 2.59 9.06 -1.82
CA GLN A 34 2.40 10.03 -2.89
C GLN A 34 2.42 9.38 -4.29
N HIS A 35 3.13 8.26 -4.41
CA HIS A 35 3.28 7.50 -5.65
C HIS A 35 2.87 6.05 -5.47
N ARG A 36 2.38 5.42 -6.55
CA ARG A 36 1.88 4.05 -6.51
C ARG A 36 2.28 3.31 -7.78
N LEU A 37 2.93 2.17 -7.63
CA LEU A 37 3.40 1.34 -8.74
C LEU A 37 3.04 -0.12 -8.52
N VAL A 38 2.42 -0.75 -9.53
CA VAL A 38 2.28 -2.21 -9.57
C VAL A 38 3.16 -2.80 -10.67
N ILE A 39 3.93 -3.83 -10.32
CA ILE A 39 4.83 -4.56 -11.21
C ILE A 39 4.29 -5.98 -11.36
N GLN A 40 3.95 -6.40 -12.59
CA GLN A 40 3.52 -7.76 -12.86
C GLN A 40 4.72 -8.67 -13.15
N VAL A 41 4.75 -9.84 -12.52
CA VAL A 41 5.68 -10.93 -12.83
C VAL A 41 4.88 -12.17 -13.21
N ASP A 42 4.96 -12.59 -14.47
CA ASP A 42 4.20 -13.71 -15.02
C ASP A 42 5.05 -14.79 -15.70
N HIS A 43 6.38 -14.68 -15.66
CA HIS A 43 7.32 -15.65 -16.18
C HIS A 43 8.14 -16.30 -15.07
N ASN A 44 8.39 -17.61 -15.20
CA ASN A 44 9.34 -18.32 -14.34
C ASN A 44 10.76 -18.15 -14.89
N ASP A 45 11.24 -16.95 -14.86
CA ASP A 45 12.58 -16.57 -15.30
C ASP A 45 13.26 -15.72 -14.25
N ARG A 46 14.45 -16.14 -13.82
CA ARG A 46 15.21 -15.45 -12.77
C ARG A 46 15.56 -14.01 -13.18
N HIS A 47 15.91 -13.79 -14.43
CA HIS A 47 16.28 -12.46 -14.92
C HIS A 47 15.09 -11.48 -14.82
N THR A 48 13.91 -11.90 -15.28
CA THR A 48 12.66 -11.14 -15.15
C THR A 48 12.32 -10.83 -13.68
N MET A 49 12.48 -11.83 -12.78
CA MET A 49 12.25 -11.63 -11.35
C MET A 49 13.24 -10.65 -10.74
N ASP A 50 14.53 -10.78 -11.07
CA ASP A 50 15.56 -9.86 -10.61
C ASP A 50 15.34 -8.44 -11.15
N PHE A 51 14.90 -8.31 -12.40
CA PHE A 51 14.60 -7.01 -13.02
C PHE A 51 13.39 -6.34 -12.37
N ALA A 52 12.32 -7.09 -12.06
CA ALA A 52 11.19 -6.57 -11.31
C ALA A 52 11.61 -6.03 -9.94
N LEU A 53 12.50 -6.74 -9.24
CA LEU A 53 13.03 -6.30 -7.94
C LEU A 53 13.96 -5.08 -8.08
N THR A 54 14.70 -4.97 -9.17
CA THR A 54 15.51 -3.78 -9.48
C THR A 54 14.61 -2.58 -9.68
N ASN A 55 13.59 -2.69 -10.55
CA ASN A 55 12.64 -1.60 -10.79
C ASN A 55 11.96 -1.13 -9.49
N ALA A 56 11.57 -2.08 -8.62
CA ALA A 56 10.99 -1.73 -7.32
C ALA A 56 11.97 -0.96 -6.43
N THR A 57 13.23 -1.41 -6.36
CA THR A 57 14.27 -0.77 -5.56
C THR A 57 14.58 0.63 -6.09
N ASP A 58 14.79 0.77 -7.39
CA ASP A 58 15.14 2.04 -8.03
C ASP A 58 14.07 3.10 -7.80
N VAL A 59 12.79 2.73 -7.93
CA VAL A 59 11.67 3.64 -7.67
C VAL A 59 11.60 4.05 -6.19
N ILE A 60 11.78 3.09 -5.27
CA ILE A 60 11.81 3.40 -3.82
C ILE A 60 12.96 4.34 -3.48
N GLU A 61 14.15 4.09 -4.00
CA GLU A 61 15.33 4.91 -3.74
C GLU A 61 15.24 6.28 -4.37
N TYR A 62 14.74 6.38 -5.60
CA TYR A 62 14.53 7.64 -6.27
C TYR A 62 13.61 8.59 -5.48
N TYR A 63 12.43 8.11 -5.07
CA TYR A 63 11.50 8.93 -4.30
C TYR A 63 11.97 9.21 -2.88
N ARG A 64 12.71 8.28 -2.27
CA ARG A 64 13.38 8.54 -0.99
C ARG A 64 14.37 9.69 -1.08
N GLY A 65 15.13 9.81 -2.18
CA GLY A 65 16.04 10.93 -2.44
C GLY A 65 15.35 12.29 -2.61
N LEU A 66 14.02 12.28 -2.82
CA LEU A 66 13.17 13.48 -2.91
C LEU A 66 12.33 13.71 -1.64
N ASP A 67 12.59 13.01 -0.54
CA ASP A 67 11.79 13.00 0.69
C ASP A 67 10.31 12.65 0.43
N GLN A 68 10.05 11.79 -0.56
CA GLN A 68 8.73 11.30 -0.96
C GLN A 68 8.60 9.80 -0.71
N THR A 69 7.36 9.34 -0.60
CA THR A 69 7.07 7.92 -0.39
C THR A 69 6.34 7.29 -1.58
N VAL A 70 6.62 6.02 -1.83
CA VAL A 70 5.96 5.23 -2.86
C VAL A 70 5.41 3.92 -2.26
N ALA A 71 4.23 3.51 -2.72
CA ALA A 71 3.77 2.14 -2.53
C ALA A 71 4.06 1.34 -3.80
N VAL A 72 4.76 0.22 -3.64
CA VAL A 72 5.03 -0.72 -4.72
C VAL A 72 4.31 -2.04 -4.41
N GLU A 73 3.60 -2.60 -5.39
CA GLU A 73 3.08 -3.96 -5.30
C GLU A 73 3.67 -4.81 -6.44
N ILE A 74 4.29 -5.94 -6.09
CA ILE A 74 4.74 -6.93 -7.07
C ILE A 74 3.70 -8.04 -7.12
N MET A 75 2.99 -8.13 -8.26
CA MET A 75 1.92 -9.11 -8.49
C MET A 75 2.46 -10.30 -9.29
N ALA A 76 2.60 -11.44 -8.62
CA ALA A 76 3.04 -12.69 -9.23
C ALA A 76 1.84 -13.56 -9.66
N CYS A 77 1.77 -13.91 -10.94
CA CYS A 77 0.74 -14.76 -11.51
C CYS A 77 1.30 -15.70 -12.58
N GLY A 78 0.53 -16.72 -12.98
CA GLY A 78 1.01 -17.74 -13.92
C GLY A 78 2.35 -18.32 -13.48
N PRO A 79 3.27 -18.63 -14.41
CA PRO A 79 4.60 -19.15 -14.08
C PRO A 79 5.42 -18.23 -13.15
N GLY A 80 5.15 -16.94 -13.13
CA GLY A 80 5.81 -15.98 -12.23
C GLY A 80 5.56 -16.23 -10.74
N LEU A 81 4.55 -17.05 -10.39
CA LEU A 81 4.28 -17.42 -9.01
C LEU A 81 5.48 -18.09 -8.32
N HIS A 82 6.36 -18.74 -9.09
CA HIS A 82 7.60 -19.31 -8.58
C HIS A 82 8.48 -18.29 -7.83
N MET A 83 8.37 -17.00 -8.16
CA MET A 83 9.05 -15.92 -7.45
C MET A 83 8.76 -15.91 -5.95
N LEU A 84 7.53 -16.28 -5.57
CA LEU A 84 7.03 -16.15 -4.20
C LEU A 84 6.88 -17.50 -3.46
N ARG A 85 7.25 -18.63 -4.09
CA ARG A 85 7.18 -19.94 -3.45
C ARG A 85 8.40 -20.17 -2.55
N ILE A 86 8.20 -20.79 -1.38
CA ILE A 86 9.30 -21.12 -0.45
C ILE A 86 10.29 -22.11 -1.09
N ASP A 87 9.77 -23.11 -1.83
CA ASP A 87 10.55 -24.21 -2.37
C ASP A 87 11.33 -23.85 -3.64
N THR A 88 10.82 -22.93 -4.47
CA THR A 88 11.38 -22.70 -5.81
C THR A 88 11.85 -21.28 -6.10
N SER A 89 11.61 -20.32 -5.20
CA SER A 89 12.00 -18.93 -5.46
C SER A 89 13.53 -18.77 -5.58
N PRO A 90 14.03 -18.30 -6.73
CA PRO A 90 15.46 -18.03 -6.90
C PRO A 90 15.88 -16.66 -6.30
N VAL A 91 14.92 -15.85 -5.82
CA VAL A 91 15.14 -14.45 -5.39
C VAL A 91 14.68 -14.18 -3.96
N LYS A 92 14.40 -15.21 -3.16
CA LYS A 92 13.82 -15.06 -1.80
C LYS A 92 14.64 -14.16 -0.87
N GLU A 93 15.97 -14.26 -0.90
CA GLU A 93 16.84 -13.43 -0.08
C GLU A 93 16.81 -11.96 -0.50
N ARG A 94 16.64 -11.69 -1.79
CA ARG A 94 16.48 -10.33 -2.30
C ARG A 94 15.14 -9.73 -1.90
N ILE A 95 14.05 -10.51 -1.97
CA ILE A 95 12.73 -10.12 -1.49
C ILE A 95 12.79 -9.73 -0.01
N LYS A 96 13.44 -10.54 0.82
CA LYS A 96 13.61 -10.25 2.25
C LYS A 96 14.30 -8.90 2.47
N ARG A 97 15.45 -8.69 1.83
CA ARG A 97 16.21 -7.42 1.96
C ARG A 97 15.41 -6.20 1.54
N ILE A 98 14.68 -6.27 0.43
CA ILE A 98 13.88 -5.14 -0.05
C ILE A 98 12.75 -4.81 0.94
N ARG A 99 12.08 -5.82 1.50
CA ARG A 99 11.07 -5.60 2.54
C ARG A 99 11.63 -4.88 3.76
N GLU A 100 12.81 -5.28 4.21
CA GLU A 100 13.49 -4.70 5.38
C GLU A 100 13.95 -3.25 5.13
N SER A 101 14.30 -2.91 3.89
CA SER A 101 14.85 -1.59 3.54
C SER A 101 13.82 -0.61 2.94
N ALA A 102 12.59 -1.02 2.67
CA ALA A 102 11.62 -0.19 1.97
C ALA A 102 11.14 1.04 2.76
N SER A 103 11.11 0.99 4.08
CA SER A 103 10.63 2.09 4.93
C SER A 103 11.33 3.42 4.63
N PRO A 104 10.60 4.57 4.61
CA PRO A 104 9.18 4.77 4.90
C PRO A 104 8.23 4.41 3.73
N SER A 105 8.74 4.11 2.54
CA SER A 105 7.96 3.55 1.43
C SER A 105 7.43 2.16 1.78
N ARG A 106 6.48 1.65 0.99
CA ARG A 106 5.86 0.34 1.24
C ARG A 106 6.07 -0.57 0.04
N ILE A 107 6.41 -1.84 0.30
CA ILE A 107 6.44 -2.87 -0.73
C ILE A 107 5.57 -4.06 -0.32
N GLN A 108 4.68 -4.48 -1.20
CA GLN A 108 3.82 -5.64 -1.07
C GLN A 108 4.15 -6.66 -2.16
N PHE A 109 4.18 -7.94 -1.78
CA PHE A 109 4.26 -9.05 -2.73
C PHE A 109 2.94 -9.82 -2.69
N SER A 110 2.30 -9.93 -3.84
CA SER A 110 0.96 -10.52 -4.00
C SER A 110 0.98 -11.71 -4.93
N ALA A 111 0.35 -12.80 -4.53
CA ALA A 111 0.26 -14.06 -5.26
C ALA A 111 -1.18 -14.32 -5.71
N CYS A 112 -1.36 -14.69 -6.98
CA CYS A 112 -2.64 -15.08 -7.53
C CYS A 112 -3.08 -16.45 -7.00
N ASN A 113 -4.19 -16.52 -6.25
CA ASN A 113 -4.72 -17.76 -5.68
C ASN A 113 -5.14 -18.75 -6.77
N ASN A 114 -5.80 -18.29 -7.82
CA ASN A 114 -6.17 -19.16 -8.95
C ASN A 114 -4.93 -19.86 -9.58
N THR A 115 -3.82 -19.14 -9.70
CA THR A 115 -2.55 -19.75 -10.16
C THR A 115 -2.03 -20.75 -9.14
N LYS A 116 -2.04 -20.39 -7.86
CA LYS A 116 -1.59 -21.27 -6.77
C LYS A 116 -2.37 -22.58 -6.75
N GLU A 117 -3.70 -22.51 -6.76
CA GLU A 117 -4.58 -23.70 -6.78
C GLU A 117 -4.36 -24.58 -8.00
N ASN A 118 -4.15 -23.99 -9.20
CA ASN A 118 -3.87 -24.75 -10.41
C ASN A 118 -2.51 -25.46 -10.34
N MET A 119 -1.49 -24.83 -9.76
CA MET A 119 -0.19 -25.47 -9.53
C MET A 119 -0.31 -26.60 -8.48
N GLU A 120 -1.05 -26.37 -7.37
CA GLU A 120 -1.30 -27.39 -6.34
C GLU A 120 -1.99 -28.63 -6.92
N LYS A 121 -3.01 -28.43 -7.76
CA LYS A 121 -3.68 -29.53 -8.47
C LYS A 121 -2.73 -30.30 -9.37
N LYS A 122 -1.86 -29.58 -10.10
CA LYS A 122 -0.88 -30.18 -11.01
C LYS A 122 0.22 -30.93 -10.28
N GLU A 123 0.70 -30.41 -9.14
CA GLU A 123 1.78 -30.99 -8.34
C GLU A 123 1.28 -32.01 -7.31
N GLY A 124 -0.04 -32.10 -7.08
CA GLY A 124 -0.64 -33.02 -6.09
C GLY A 124 -0.29 -32.72 -4.64
N ARG A 125 0.10 -31.46 -4.33
CA ARG A 125 0.50 -31.03 -3.00
C ARG A 125 0.20 -29.55 -2.75
N PRO A 126 0.02 -29.13 -1.49
CA PRO A 126 -0.08 -27.70 -1.16
C PRO A 126 1.23 -26.97 -1.46
N LEU A 127 1.10 -25.68 -1.82
CA LEU A 127 2.22 -24.77 -2.05
C LEU A 127 2.31 -23.74 -0.93
N GLU A 128 3.50 -23.60 -0.36
CA GLU A 128 3.78 -22.58 0.64
C GLU A 128 4.40 -21.34 0.00
N MET A 129 3.85 -20.17 0.36
CA MET A 129 4.34 -18.88 -0.10
C MET A 129 5.30 -18.28 0.92
N LEU A 130 6.22 -17.45 0.45
CA LEU A 130 7.12 -16.69 1.32
C LEU A 130 6.33 -15.90 2.37
N PRO A 131 6.82 -15.81 3.62
CA PRO A 131 6.15 -15.04 4.68
C PRO A 131 5.80 -13.62 4.25
N GLY A 132 4.63 -13.13 4.64
CA GLY A 132 4.15 -11.79 4.28
C GLY A 132 3.71 -11.65 2.82
N THR A 133 3.54 -12.75 2.07
CA THR A 133 2.91 -12.73 0.75
C THR A 133 1.40 -12.59 0.91
N MET A 134 0.80 -11.60 0.25
CA MET A 134 -0.65 -11.45 0.17
C MET A 134 -1.21 -12.40 -0.88
N ILE A 135 -2.24 -13.15 -0.52
CA ILE A 135 -2.97 -13.99 -1.47
C ILE A 135 -4.16 -13.20 -1.99
N VAL A 136 -4.26 -13.02 -3.30
CA VAL A 136 -5.38 -12.35 -3.96
C VAL A 136 -6.15 -13.36 -4.81
N PRO A 137 -7.49 -13.30 -4.88
CA PRO A 137 -8.29 -14.29 -5.61
C PRO A 137 -7.86 -14.45 -7.08
N LEU A 138 -7.76 -13.34 -7.80
CA LEU A 138 -7.38 -13.29 -9.23
C LEU A 138 -6.37 -12.17 -9.47
N GLY A 139 -5.18 -12.52 -9.95
CA GLY A 139 -4.12 -11.53 -10.19
C GLY A 139 -4.50 -10.46 -11.21
N VAL A 140 -5.19 -10.84 -12.30
CA VAL A 140 -5.63 -9.88 -13.33
C VAL A 140 -6.67 -8.89 -12.79
N VAL A 141 -7.58 -9.32 -11.92
CA VAL A 141 -8.55 -8.43 -11.26
C VAL A 141 -7.82 -7.48 -10.32
N ARG A 142 -6.87 -7.98 -9.54
CA ARG A 142 -6.03 -7.12 -8.68
C ARG A 142 -5.29 -6.05 -9.46
N LEU A 143 -4.72 -6.39 -10.61
CA LEU A 143 -4.05 -5.42 -11.48
C LEU A 143 -5.01 -4.35 -12.01
N LEU A 144 -6.24 -4.74 -12.39
CA LEU A 144 -7.27 -3.81 -12.83
C LEU A 144 -7.68 -2.86 -11.71
N GLU A 145 -8.03 -3.40 -10.52
CA GLU A 145 -8.44 -2.60 -9.35
C GLU A 145 -7.37 -1.60 -8.91
N LEU A 146 -6.09 -1.97 -8.99
CA LEU A 146 -4.99 -1.06 -8.65
C LEU A 146 -4.90 0.08 -9.66
N GLN A 147 -4.99 -0.23 -10.96
CA GLN A 147 -4.95 0.81 -12.01
C GLN A 147 -6.15 1.75 -11.93
N GLU A 148 -7.35 1.25 -11.63
CA GLU A 148 -8.54 2.08 -11.36
C GLU A 148 -8.36 3.01 -10.15
N LYS A 149 -7.51 2.61 -9.18
CA LYS A 149 -7.10 3.43 -8.03
C LYS A 149 -5.89 4.34 -8.31
N GLY A 150 -5.52 4.50 -9.57
CA GLY A 150 -4.43 5.40 -9.99
C GLY A 150 -3.02 4.83 -9.83
N TRP A 151 -2.86 3.52 -9.72
CA TRP A 151 -1.54 2.91 -9.73
C TRP A 151 -0.96 2.85 -11.15
N SER A 152 0.30 3.25 -11.30
CA SER A 152 1.05 3.01 -12.52
C SER A 152 1.36 1.53 -12.65
N TYR A 153 1.31 1.00 -13.89
CA TYR A 153 1.55 -0.41 -14.17
C TYR A 153 2.82 -0.59 -15.00
N VAL A 154 3.66 -1.55 -14.60
CA VAL A 154 4.86 -1.98 -15.33
C VAL A 154 4.90 -3.51 -15.40
N ARG A 155 5.34 -4.01 -16.54
CA ARG A 155 5.68 -5.43 -16.75
C ARG A 155 7.11 -5.51 -17.30
N PRO A 156 8.06 -6.07 -16.55
CA PRO A 156 9.45 -6.24 -16.97
C PRO A 156 9.63 -7.31 -18.03
#